data_96f865e7e0992534f4e08af3193904a1
#
_entry.id   96f865e7e0992534f4e08af3193904a1
#
_cell.length_a   1.000
_cell.length_b   1.000
_cell.length_c   1.000
_cell.angle_alpha   90.00
_cell.angle_beta   90.00
_cell.angle_gamma   90.00
#
_symmetry.space_group_name_H-M   'P 1'
#
loop_
_entity.id
_entity.type
_entity.pdbx_description
1 polymer ?
#
loop_
_entity_poly.entity_id
_entity_poly.type
_entity_poly.pdbx_seq_one_letter_code
_entity_poly.pdbx_strand_id
1 'polypeptide(L)'
;TSDFIFQENEQQLYKFTTKYQPNENLQTEYNLLIKSSRQNELTDLTSISGRGTNQVMDQIDELKSQNPSSVNQELKAYYTLNEDHIFSFEAQHLSQIEDPFYRAVRGVQPFVNILPLNTNQSRFNINQNREIKTNKMEGKLDYFYILTPKSNLNFTFGITDVNQDFNSSIFQVYDNKSEKYFNESNLSNQVNFKFRDIYVAMHYRFITGIFTFDPGVTLHSYKTATNQLGKLISNDFTFFRPDFRVLVKFKASETLRLIYRSTRQFTDVNNLAEGYIFRNYNSFLQGNPNLEAASFNVFNLNYQSINIFNFTNIFANISYSERDDAIQNVTNIEGINSVNTTSNSNFPRINYSANGRIDKRFKNFKSGLNINFNYSDFNNLINGFPTESSSFNQSYRFNIATNFRTKPNIEIGYSYNKRDYNTGENNNFFYTDSPYARVDAYFAKGFVFNAKYTYNYYRNEQQTLNEY
;
A
#
# COMPACT_ATOMS: atom_id res chain seq x y z
N THR A 1 23.07 13.91 12.51
CA THR A 1 23.35 12.68 11.74
C THR A 1 23.85 13.08 10.37
N SER A 2 24.95 12.49 9.91
CA SER A 2 25.39 12.51 8.51
C SER A 2 25.09 11.13 7.96
N ASP A 3 24.30 11.06 6.89
CA ASP A 3 23.90 9.78 6.30
C ASP A 3 24.43 9.71 4.87
N PHE A 4 25.08 8.61 4.54
CA PHE A 4 25.40 8.25 3.16
C PHE A 4 24.60 7.00 2.81
N ILE A 5 23.81 7.06 1.75
CA ILE A 5 22.99 5.93 1.28
C ILE A 5 23.40 5.62 -0.16
N PHE A 6 23.79 4.39 -0.42
CA PHE A 6 24.02 3.86 -1.76
C PHE A 6 23.00 2.76 -2.03
N GLN A 7 22.27 2.90 -3.14
CA GLN A 7 21.28 1.90 -3.56
C GLN A 7 21.59 1.41 -4.98
N GLU A 8 21.59 0.10 -5.13
CA GLU A 8 21.69 -0.58 -6.42
C GLU A 8 20.45 -1.46 -6.60
N ASN A 9 19.79 -1.31 -7.74
CA ASN A 9 18.59 -2.08 -8.05
C ASN A 9 18.65 -2.54 -9.52
N GLU A 10 18.77 -3.84 -9.72
CA GLU A 10 18.73 -4.52 -11.00
C GLU A 10 17.43 -5.30 -11.09
N GLN A 11 16.73 -5.23 -12.22
CA GLN A 11 15.50 -5.96 -12.44
C GLN A 11 15.46 -6.58 -13.83
N GLN A 12 15.06 -7.84 -13.90
CA GLN A 12 14.75 -8.56 -15.12
C GLN A 12 13.28 -8.95 -15.12
N LEU A 13 12.60 -8.70 -16.23
CA LEU A 13 11.18 -8.95 -16.42
C LEU A 13 10.96 -9.61 -17.77
N TYR A 14 10.37 -10.80 -17.74
CA TYR A 14 9.97 -11.52 -18.94
C TYR A 14 8.44 -11.71 -18.94
N LYS A 15 7.79 -11.21 -19.98
CA LYS A 15 6.34 -11.33 -20.14
C LYS A 15 6.04 -12.09 -21.43
N PHE A 16 5.21 -13.13 -21.30
CA PHE A 16 4.62 -13.85 -22.41
C PHE A 16 3.10 -13.74 -22.31
N THR A 17 2.46 -13.37 -23.41
CA THR A 17 1.00 -13.29 -23.52
C THR A 17 0.54 -14.00 -24.77
N THR A 18 -0.41 -14.90 -24.64
CA THR A 18 -1.07 -15.54 -25.79
C THR A 18 -2.58 -15.38 -25.69
N LYS A 19 -3.21 -15.15 -26.84
CA LYS A 19 -4.66 -15.09 -26.99
C LYS A 19 -5.09 -16.13 -28.00
N TYR A 20 -6.12 -16.86 -27.67
CA TYR A 20 -6.67 -17.89 -28.55
C TYR A 20 -8.18 -17.72 -28.62
N GLN A 21 -8.68 -17.52 -29.82
CA GLN A 21 -10.10 -17.35 -30.13
C GLN A 21 -10.48 -18.22 -31.31
N PRO A 22 -10.84 -19.49 -31.07
CA PRO A 22 -11.14 -20.45 -32.14
C PRO A 22 -12.46 -20.15 -32.87
N ASN A 23 -13.38 -19.44 -32.20
CA ASN A 23 -14.68 -19.03 -32.73
C ASN A 23 -15.16 -17.77 -31.97
N GLU A 24 -16.34 -17.26 -32.33
CA GLU A 24 -16.94 -16.07 -31.71
C GLU A 24 -17.36 -16.29 -30.23
N ASN A 25 -17.55 -17.55 -29.84
CA ASN A 25 -18.09 -17.91 -28.54
C ASN A 25 -17.03 -18.13 -27.47
N LEU A 26 -15.79 -18.49 -27.85
CA LEU A 26 -14.72 -18.80 -26.90
C LEU A 26 -13.52 -17.89 -27.11
N GLN A 27 -13.14 -17.18 -26.07
CA GLN A 27 -11.91 -16.39 -26.00
C GLN A 27 -11.10 -16.82 -24.79
N THR A 28 -9.83 -17.11 -24.98
CA THR A 28 -8.89 -17.43 -23.91
C THR A 28 -7.66 -16.53 -23.98
N GLU A 29 -7.14 -16.18 -22.82
CA GLU A 29 -5.91 -15.42 -22.70
C GLU A 29 -5.05 -16.05 -21.59
N TYR A 30 -3.79 -16.32 -21.92
CA TYR A 30 -2.81 -16.79 -20.96
C TYR A 30 -1.66 -15.79 -20.88
N ASN A 31 -1.32 -15.39 -19.64
CA ASN A 31 -0.24 -14.48 -19.32
C ASN A 31 0.76 -15.19 -18.39
N LEU A 32 2.03 -15.15 -18.75
CA LEU A 32 3.15 -15.58 -17.93
C LEU A 32 4.05 -14.37 -17.67
N LEU A 33 4.34 -14.10 -16.40
CA LEU A 33 5.25 -13.05 -15.96
C LEU A 33 6.32 -13.67 -15.07
N ILE A 34 7.57 -13.57 -15.48
CA ILE A 34 8.73 -13.99 -14.69
C ILE A 34 9.48 -12.71 -14.30
N LYS A 35 9.72 -12.56 -13.01
CA LYS A 35 10.47 -11.42 -12.46
C LYS A 35 11.62 -11.95 -11.61
N SER A 36 12.81 -11.38 -11.80
CA SER A 36 13.95 -11.52 -10.92
C SER A 36 14.55 -10.15 -10.67
N SER A 37 14.96 -9.86 -9.45
CA SER A 37 15.62 -8.59 -9.14
C SER A 37 16.75 -8.82 -8.12
N ARG A 38 17.72 -7.90 -8.12
CA ARG A 38 18.76 -7.78 -7.12
C ARG A 38 18.68 -6.38 -6.55
N GLN A 39 18.64 -6.29 -5.24
CA GLN A 39 18.52 -5.01 -4.53
C GLN A 39 19.56 -5.01 -3.42
N ASN A 40 20.39 -3.96 -3.41
CA ASN A 40 21.38 -3.71 -2.36
C ASN A 40 21.22 -2.27 -1.87
N GLU A 41 21.19 -2.10 -0.56
CA GLU A 41 21.19 -0.79 0.10
C GLU A 41 22.29 -0.78 1.15
N LEU A 42 23.27 0.10 0.98
CA LEU A 42 24.33 0.37 1.95
C LEU A 42 24.03 1.73 2.60
N THR A 43 24.03 1.78 3.90
CA THR A 43 23.83 3.00 4.66
C THR A 43 24.93 3.14 5.69
N ASP A 44 25.68 4.26 5.63
CA ASP A 44 26.64 4.64 6.63
C ASP A 44 26.07 5.84 7.38
N LEU A 45 25.89 5.71 8.69
CA LEU A 45 25.33 6.77 9.49
C LEU A 45 26.10 6.94 10.81
N THR A 46 26.12 8.18 11.28
CA THR A 46 26.60 8.53 12.63
C THR A 46 25.42 8.94 13.49
N SER A 47 25.16 8.18 14.55
CA SER A 47 24.13 8.47 15.54
C SER A 47 24.74 9.07 16.79
N ILE A 48 24.17 10.18 17.26
CA ILE A 48 24.53 10.81 18.53
C ILE A 48 23.31 10.73 19.43
N SER A 49 23.43 10.05 20.56
CA SER A 49 22.38 9.91 21.56
C SER A 49 22.83 10.44 22.94
N GLY A 50 21.88 10.92 23.77
CA GLY A 50 22.14 11.50 25.08
C GLY A 50 21.94 13.00 25.14
N ARG A 51 22.06 13.57 26.36
CA ARG A 51 21.91 15.02 26.61
C ARG A 51 23.15 15.57 27.30
N GLY A 52 23.55 16.79 26.93
CA GLY A 52 24.66 17.51 27.55
C GLY A 52 26.00 16.79 27.33
N THR A 53 26.75 16.57 28.42
CA THR A 53 28.08 15.92 28.42
C THR A 53 28.01 14.40 28.27
N ASN A 54 26.85 13.78 28.43
CA ASN A 54 26.64 12.33 28.33
C ASN A 54 26.18 11.93 26.93
N GLN A 55 26.82 12.44 25.88
CA GLN A 55 26.56 12.03 24.50
C GLN A 55 27.34 10.78 24.16
N VAL A 56 26.66 9.80 23.58
CA VAL A 56 27.24 8.59 22.99
C VAL A 56 27.15 8.72 21.48
N MET A 57 28.31 8.64 20.84
CA MET A 57 28.44 8.61 19.38
C MET A 57 28.57 7.17 18.91
N ASP A 58 27.73 6.75 18.00
CA ASP A 58 27.75 5.40 17.39
C ASP A 58 27.87 5.53 15.87
N GLN A 59 28.88 4.89 15.31
CA GLN A 59 29.03 4.76 13.87
C GLN A 59 28.41 3.43 13.43
N ILE A 60 27.50 3.48 12.48
CA ILE A 60 26.65 2.37 12.10
C ILE A 60 26.75 2.16 10.60
N ASP A 61 27.14 0.94 10.19
CA ASP A 61 27.17 0.52 8.80
C ASP A 61 26.05 -0.53 8.60
N GLU A 62 25.04 -0.23 7.80
CA GLU A 62 23.94 -1.13 7.46
C GLU A 62 24.07 -1.65 6.02
N LEU A 63 23.75 -2.91 5.83
CA LEU A 63 23.54 -3.52 4.52
C LEU A 63 22.19 -4.23 4.52
N LYS A 64 21.37 -3.90 3.54
CA LYS A 64 20.20 -4.67 3.16
C LYS A 64 20.40 -5.22 1.76
N SER A 65 20.23 -6.50 1.58
CA SER A 65 20.39 -7.18 0.29
C SER A 65 19.27 -8.19 0.10
N GLN A 66 18.78 -8.32 -1.13
CA GLN A 66 17.80 -9.36 -1.49
C GLN A 66 17.82 -9.65 -2.98
N ASN A 67 17.52 -10.90 -3.36
CA ASN A 67 17.41 -11.36 -4.75
C ASN A 67 16.03 -12.03 -4.98
N PRO A 68 14.93 -11.29 -4.86
CA PRO A 68 13.60 -11.87 -5.00
C PRO A 68 13.36 -12.35 -6.44
N SER A 69 12.68 -13.49 -6.55
CA SER A 69 12.23 -14.04 -7.81
C SER A 69 10.78 -14.46 -7.74
N SER A 70 10.03 -14.30 -8.84
CA SER A 70 8.65 -14.72 -8.91
C SER A 70 8.24 -15.17 -10.31
N VAL A 71 7.32 -16.14 -10.34
CA VAL A 71 6.61 -16.59 -11.53
C VAL A 71 5.12 -16.40 -11.27
N ASN A 72 4.47 -15.57 -12.08
CA ASN A 72 3.04 -15.35 -12.04
C ASN A 72 2.42 -15.80 -13.35
N GLN A 73 1.41 -16.69 -13.26
CA GLN A 73 0.67 -17.24 -14.37
C GLN A 73 -0.80 -16.86 -14.20
N GLU A 74 -1.42 -16.42 -15.28
CA GLU A 74 -2.83 -16.06 -15.30
C GLU A 74 -3.49 -16.67 -16.54
N LEU A 75 -4.61 -17.35 -16.34
CA LEU A 75 -5.45 -17.89 -17.39
C LEU A 75 -6.83 -17.27 -17.27
N LYS A 76 -7.32 -16.68 -18.35
CA LYS A 76 -8.69 -16.18 -18.50
C LYS A 76 -9.37 -16.91 -19.64
N ALA A 77 -10.61 -17.31 -19.43
CA ALA A 77 -11.45 -17.87 -20.46
C ALA A 77 -12.84 -17.21 -20.39
N TYR A 78 -13.33 -16.80 -21.51
CA TYR A 78 -14.66 -16.23 -21.67
C TYR A 78 -15.43 -17.08 -22.69
N TYR A 79 -16.60 -17.57 -22.30
CA TYR A 79 -17.41 -18.43 -23.11
C TYR A 79 -18.86 -17.96 -23.15
N THR A 80 -19.35 -17.63 -24.35
CA THR A 80 -20.73 -17.28 -24.64
C THR A 80 -21.46 -18.50 -25.16
N LEU A 81 -22.28 -19.12 -24.31
CA LEU A 81 -23.08 -20.27 -24.72
C LEU A 81 -24.17 -19.86 -25.72
N ASN A 82 -24.85 -18.75 -25.39
CA ASN A 82 -25.84 -18.06 -26.23
C ASN A 82 -26.00 -16.62 -25.71
N GLU A 83 -26.97 -15.85 -26.23
CA GLU A 83 -27.20 -14.46 -25.88
C GLU A 83 -27.52 -14.24 -24.39
N ASP A 84 -28.08 -15.25 -23.72
CA ASP A 84 -28.53 -15.16 -22.32
C ASP A 84 -27.53 -15.77 -21.33
N HIS A 85 -26.62 -16.63 -21.76
CA HIS A 85 -25.75 -17.41 -20.89
C HIS A 85 -24.28 -17.23 -21.23
N ILE A 86 -23.55 -16.58 -20.31
CA ILE A 86 -22.14 -16.26 -20.45
C ILE A 86 -21.38 -16.78 -19.25
N PHE A 87 -20.21 -17.35 -19.49
CA PHE A 87 -19.29 -17.85 -18.47
C PHE A 87 -17.96 -17.13 -18.57
N SER A 88 -17.36 -16.78 -17.43
CA SER A 88 -16.00 -16.28 -17.33
C SER A 88 -15.24 -17.09 -16.30
N PHE A 89 -14.10 -17.61 -16.68
CA PHE A 89 -13.20 -18.33 -15.79
C PHE A 89 -11.87 -17.57 -15.70
N GLU A 90 -11.39 -17.36 -14.48
CA GLU A 90 -10.08 -16.79 -14.21
C GLU A 90 -9.33 -17.70 -13.24
N ALA A 91 -8.07 -18.00 -13.56
CA ALA A 91 -7.17 -18.71 -12.64
C ALA A 91 -5.82 -18.01 -12.60
N GLN A 92 -5.24 -17.92 -11.41
CA GLN A 92 -3.93 -17.34 -11.20
C GLN A 92 -3.08 -18.25 -10.32
N HIS A 93 -1.79 -18.39 -10.66
CA HIS A 93 -0.79 -19.05 -9.84
C HIS A 93 0.42 -18.13 -9.68
N LEU A 94 0.80 -17.85 -8.43
CA LEU A 94 1.99 -17.11 -8.06
C LEU A 94 2.92 -18.01 -7.25
N SER A 95 4.15 -18.18 -7.73
CA SER A 95 5.26 -18.74 -6.96
C SER A 95 6.31 -17.65 -6.78
N GLN A 96 6.68 -17.34 -5.52
CA GLN A 96 7.61 -16.26 -5.19
C GLN A 96 8.59 -16.72 -4.10
N ILE A 97 9.85 -16.35 -4.25
CA ILE A 97 10.90 -16.53 -3.27
C ILE A 97 11.52 -15.17 -2.99
N GLU A 98 11.63 -14.82 -1.71
CA GLU A 98 12.31 -13.63 -1.21
C GLU A 98 13.36 -14.07 -0.21
N ASP A 99 14.57 -13.50 -0.32
CA ASP A 99 15.74 -13.85 0.49
C ASP A 99 16.38 -12.60 1.14
N PRO A 100 15.60 -11.78 1.90
CA PRO A 100 16.18 -10.58 2.46
C PRO A 100 17.26 -10.90 3.50
N PHE A 101 18.41 -10.30 3.28
CA PHE A 101 19.56 -10.31 4.19
C PHE A 101 19.71 -8.92 4.83
N TYR A 102 19.97 -8.90 6.13
CA TYR A 102 20.23 -7.70 6.90
C TYR A 102 21.52 -7.81 7.67
N ARG A 103 22.36 -6.76 7.66
CA ARG A 103 23.55 -6.61 8.48
C ARG A 103 23.62 -5.23 9.08
N ALA A 104 23.92 -5.13 10.37
CA ALA A 104 24.29 -3.90 11.05
C ALA A 104 25.60 -4.07 11.79
N VAL A 105 26.57 -3.19 11.54
CA VAL A 105 27.84 -3.15 12.27
C VAL A 105 27.86 -1.88 13.12
N ARG A 106 27.98 -2.01 14.44
CA ARG A 106 27.84 -0.91 15.40
C ARG A 106 29.03 -0.85 16.37
N GLY A 107 29.37 0.37 16.83
CA GLY A 107 30.34 0.57 17.90
C GLY A 107 29.75 0.34 19.30
N VAL A 108 28.44 0.60 19.46
CA VAL A 108 27.72 0.46 20.72
C VAL A 108 26.89 -0.82 20.70
N GLN A 109 26.89 -1.58 21.80
CA GLN A 109 26.09 -2.80 21.93
C GLN A 109 24.60 -2.49 21.84
N PRO A 110 23.87 -3.01 20.82
CA PRO A 110 22.43 -2.86 20.73
C PRO A 110 21.71 -3.98 21.48
N PHE A 111 20.45 -3.74 21.86
CA PHE A 111 19.52 -4.74 22.37
C PHE A 111 20.11 -5.64 23.49
N VAL A 112 20.73 -5.02 24.48
CA VAL A 112 21.46 -5.70 25.56
C VAL A 112 20.64 -6.82 26.25
N ASN A 113 19.33 -6.61 26.39
CA ASN A 113 18.43 -7.56 27.05
C ASN A 113 17.83 -8.63 26.08
N ILE A 114 18.13 -8.53 24.78
CA ILE A 114 17.54 -9.41 23.76
C ILE A 114 18.62 -10.27 23.09
N LEU A 115 19.74 -9.64 22.68
CA LEU A 115 20.79 -10.31 21.93
C LEU A 115 21.93 -10.76 22.85
N PRO A 116 22.25 -12.07 22.92
CA PRO A 116 23.35 -12.61 23.73
C PRO A 116 24.71 -12.42 23.00
N LEU A 117 25.09 -11.14 22.79
CA LEU A 117 26.26 -10.78 22.04
C LEU A 117 27.56 -11.08 22.81
N ASN A 118 28.60 -11.54 22.11
CA ASN A 118 29.94 -11.55 22.61
C ASN A 118 30.51 -10.12 22.58
N THR A 119 30.79 -9.58 23.74
CA THR A 119 31.28 -8.20 23.94
C THR A 119 32.79 -8.04 23.72
N ASN A 120 33.55 -9.13 23.59
CA ASN A 120 34.99 -9.12 23.35
C ASN A 120 35.30 -8.98 21.84
N GLN A 121 34.58 -8.09 21.14
CA GLN A 121 34.77 -7.78 19.74
C GLN A 121 35.04 -6.29 19.57
N SER A 122 35.72 -5.90 18.49
CA SER A 122 36.01 -4.51 18.19
C SER A 122 34.74 -3.72 17.87
N ARG A 123 33.80 -4.35 17.20
CA ARG A 123 32.46 -3.83 16.85
C ARG A 123 31.43 -4.96 16.90
N PHE A 124 30.17 -4.62 17.03
CA PHE A 124 29.05 -5.56 17.01
C PHE A 124 28.55 -5.73 15.59
N ASN A 125 28.95 -6.80 14.92
CA ASN A 125 28.51 -7.15 13.57
C ASN A 125 27.37 -8.16 13.68
N ILE A 126 26.12 -7.69 13.55
CA ILE A 126 24.89 -8.47 13.73
C ILE A 126 24.23 -8.64 12.39
N ASN A 127 23.85 -9.88 12.07
CA ASN A 127 23.27 -10.23 10.79
C ASN A 127 21.98 -11.01 10.98
N GLN A 128 21.10 -10.94 9.97
CA GLN A 128 19.92 -11.79 9.87
C GLN A 128 19.71 -12.27 8.44
N ASN A 129 19.66 -13.58 8.28
CA ASN A 129 19.14 -14.22 7.07
C ASN A 129 17.64 -14.40 7.19
N ARG A 130 16.92 -14.15 6.11
CA ARG A 130 15.48 -14.44 5.99
C ARG A 130 15.22 -15.12 4.65
N GLU A 131 14.26 -16.01 4.63
CA GLU A 131 13.71 -16.62 3.41
C GLU A 131 12.20 -16.69 3.53
N ILE A 132 11.48 -16.20 2.53
CA ILE A 132 10.04 -16.29 2.42
C ILE A 132 9.69 -16.96 1.09
N LYS A 133 9.03 -18.11 1.16
CA LYS A 133 8.49 -18.81 -0.01
C LYS A 133 6.97 -18.66 0.00
N THR A 134 6.41 -18.10 -1.06
CA THR A 134 4.98 -17.93 -1.24
C THR A 134 4.52 -18.74 -2.45
N ASN A 135 3.51 -19.57 -2.23
CA ASN A 135 2.76 -20.24 -3.28
C ASN A 135 1.28 -19.86 -3.12
N LYS A 136 0.71 -19.22 -4.14
CA LYS A 136 -0.66 -18.75 -4.15
C LYS A 136 -1.38 -19.25 -5.40
N MET A 137 -2.55 -19.83 -5.19
CA MET A 137 -3.46 -20.23 -6.26
C MET A 137 -4.81 -19.55 -6.07
N GLU A 138 -5.34 -18.98 -7.12
CA GLU A 138 -6.67 -18.37 -7.15
C GLU A 138 -7.44 -18.90 -8.34
N GLY A 139 -8.72 -19.18 -8.14
CA GLY A 139 -9.63 -19.58 -9.18
C GLY A 139 -10.98 -18.91 -9.00
N LYS A 140 -11.58 -18.43 -10.08
CA LYS A 140 -12.90 -17.80 -10.08
C LYS A 140 -13.68 -18.20 -11.31
N LEU A 141 -14.95 -18.59 -11.12
CA LEU A 141 -15.91 -18.87 -12.16
C LEU A 141 -17.10 -17.93 -11.97
N ASP A 142 -17.37 -17.11 -12.96
CA ASP A 142 -18.56 -16.27 -13.04
C ASP A 142 -19.53 -16.85 -14.08
N TYR A 143 -20.81 -16.88 -13.72
CA TYR A 143 -21.92 -17.21 -14.62
C TYR A 143 -22.86 -16.03 -14.68
N PHE A 144 -23.03 -15.44 -15.85
CA PHE A 144 -23.95 -14.36 -16.13
C PHE A 144 -25.18 -14.91 -16.81
N TYR A 145 -26.34 -14.66 -16.22
CA TYR A 145 -27.64 -14.95 -16.79
C TYR A 145 -28.36 -13.64 -17.15
N ILE A 146 -28.52 -13.39 -18.44
CA ILE A 146 -29.18 -12.19 -18.97
C ILE A 146 -30.69 -12.44 -18.95
N LEU A 147 -31.40 -11.81 -18.03
CA LEU A 147 -32.84 -11.91 -17.90
C LEU A 147 -33.57 -11.07 -18.95
N THR A 148 -33.07 -9.86 -19.16
CA THR A 148 -33.53 -8.89 -20.16
C THR A 148 -32.35 -8.01 -20.59
N PRO A 149 -32.44 -7.22 -21.66
CA PRO A 149 -31.42 -6.26 -22.04
C PRO A 149 -31.09 -5.23 -20.94
N LYS A 150 -31.93 -5.12 -19.90
CA LYS A 150 -31.78 -4.19 -18.78
C LYS A 150 -31.50 -4.87 -17.44
N SER A 151 -31.48 -6.19 -17.37
CA SER A 151 -31.26 -6.91 -16.11
C SER A 151 -30.53 -8.21 -16.30
N ASN A 152 -29.58 -8.51 -15.40
CA ASN A 152 -28.85 -9.75 -15.34
C ASN A 152 -28.57 -10.19 -13.91
N LEU A 153 -28.41 -11.49 -13.73
CA LEU A 153 -27.89 -12.12 -12.52
C LEU A 153 -26.45 -12.57 -12.80
N ASN A 154 -25.59 -12.37 -11.85
CA ASN A 154 -24.22 -12.90 -11.85
C ASN A 154 -24.04 -13.79 -10.62
N PHE A 155 -23.66 -15.03 -10.84
CA PHE A 155 -23.24 -15.98 -9.81
C PHE A 155 -21.75 -16.20 -9.93
N THR A 156 -21.04 -16.02 -8.80
CA THR A 156 -19.60 -16.25 -8.75
C THR A 156 -19.30 -17.38 -7.77
N PHE A 157 -18.42 -18.27 -8.17
CA PHE A 157 -17.76 -19.23 -7.29
C PHE A 157 -16.25 -18.96 -7.34
N GLY A 158 -15.59 -18.88 -6.17
CA GLY A 158 -14.15 -18.64 -6.13
C GLY A 158 -13.45 -19.38 -5.02
N ILE A 159 -12.15 -19.58 -5.23
CA ILE A 159 -11.24 -20.17 -4.27
C ILE A 159 -9.89 -19.42 -4.32
N THR A 160 -9.33 -19.17 -3.15
CA THR A 160 -7.94 -18.70 -2.96
C THR A 160 -7.26 -19.63 -1.97
N ASP A 161 -6.09 -20.13 -2.32
CA ASP A 161 -5.23 -20.95 -1.45
C ASP A 161 -3.84 -20.34 -1.43
N VAL A 162 -3.31 -20.05 -0.24
CA VAL A 162 -1.98 -19.45 -0.04
C VAL A 162 -1.21 -20.29 0.96
N ASN A 163 0.01 -20.66 0.61
CA ASN A 163 0.97 -21.25 1.50
C ASN A 163 2.24 -20.38 1.54
N GLN A 164 2.64 -19.97 2.76
CA GLN A 164 3.87 -19.20 2.98
C GLN A 164 4.75 -19.92 3.99
N ASP A 165 6.00 -20.15 3.60
CA ASP A 165 7.05 -20.64 4.49
C ASP A 165 8.01 -19.50 4.79
N PHE A 166 8.22 -19.18 6.06
CA PHE A 166 9.13 -18.15 6.53
C PHE A 166 10.18 -18.72 7.47
N ASN A 167 11.44 -18.57 7.11
CA ASN A 167 12.57 -18.93 7.91
C ASN A 167 13.45 -17.71 8.16
N SER A 168 13.95 -17.55 9.39
CA SER A 168 14.94 -16.53 9.70
C SER A 168 15.88 -16.97 10.82
N SER A 169 17.09 -16.44 10.81
CA SER A 169 18.07 -16.66 11.88
C SER A 169 18.93 -15.42 12.08
N ILE A 170 19.17 -15.06 13.35
CA ILE A 170 20.05 -13.96 13.74
C ILE A 170 21.37 -14.57 14.19
N PHE A 171 22.50 -13.93 13.80
CA PHE A 171 23.84 -14.34 14.17
C PHE A 171 24.80 -13.17 14.29
N GLN A 172 25.83 -13.33 15.08
CA GLN A 172 26.95 -12.37 15.20
C GLN A 172 28.15 -12.88 14.40
N VAL A 173 28.79 -12.00 13.64
CA VAL A 173 30.08 -12.26 12.98
C VAL A 173 31.19 -11.67 13.85
N TYR A 174 32.15 -12.49 14.24
CA TYR A 174 33.27 -12.08 15.09
C TYR A 174 34.41 -11.43 14.27
N ASP A 175 35.35 -10.79 14.94
CA ASP A 175 36.50 -10.13 14.31
C ASP A 175 37.36 -11.15 13.50
N ASN A 176 37.41 -12.41 13.92
CA ASN A 176 38.07 -13.51 13.19
C ASN A 176 37.24 -14.06 12.02
N LYS A 177 36.09 -13.41 11.67
CA LYS A 177 35.14 -13.79 10.63
C LYS A 177 34.36 -15.09 10.89
N SER A 178 34.47 -15.70 12.08
CA SER A 178 33.57 -16.81 12.41
C SER A 178 32.18 -16.33 12.77
N GLU A 179 31.16 -17.14 12.47
CA GLU A 179 29.75 -16.85 12.69
C GLU A 179 29.26 -17.58 13.95
N LYS A 180 28.52 -16.86 14.78
CA LYS A 180 27.84 -17.43 15.94
C LYS A 180 26.34 -17.23 15.78
N TYR A 181 25.66 -18.29 15.42
CA TYR A 181 24.17 -18.33 15.40
C TYR A 181 23.63 -18.40 16.83
N PHE A 182 22.54 -17.67 17.05
CA PHE A 182 21.85 -17.69 18.33
C PHE A 182 20.80 -18.82 18.31
N ASN A 183 20.75 -19.61 19.40
CA ASN A 183 19.90 -20.80 19.50
C ASN A 183 18.59 -20.51 20.25
N GLU A 184 18.42 -19.30 20.77
CA GLU A 184 17.21 -18.87 21.45
C GLU A 184 16.03 -18.85 20.48
N SER A 185 14.90 -19.42 20.90
CA SER A 185 13.72 -19.60 20.05
C SER A 185 13.11 -18.29 19.56
N ASN A 186 13.36 -17.17 20.27
CA ASN A 186 12.93 -15.84 19.88
C ASN A 186 13.88 -15.11 18.90
N LEU A 187 15.05 -15.71 18.57
CA LEU A 187 16.04 -15.16 17.64
C LEU A 187 16.07 -15.88 16.28
N SER A 188 15.15 -16.81 16.10
CA SER A 188 14.93 -17.52 14.84
C SER A 188 13.45 -17.69 14.56
N ASN A 189 13.10 -17.85 13.31
CA ASN A 189 11.74 -18.15 12.87
C ASN A 189 11.73 -19.37 11.97
N GLN A 190 10.75 -20.23 12.18
CA GLN A 190 10.35 -21.31 11.29
C GLN A 190 8.81 -21.34 11.31
N VAL A 191 8.21 -20.67 10.36
CA VAL A 191 6.75 -20.45 10.31
C VAL A 191 6.20 -20.99 9.01
N ASN A 192 5.19 -21.85 9.08
CA ASN A 192 4.35 -22.21 7.94
C ASN A 192 2.96 -21.59 8.13
N PHE A 193 2.57 -20.72 7.24
CA PHE A 193 1.26 -20.06 7.23
C PHE A 193 0.45 -20.53 6.04
N LYS A 194 -0.77 -20.96 6.27
CA LYS A 194 -1.76 -21.35 5.26
C LYS A 194 -3.00 -20.50 5.38
N PHE A 195 -3.48 -20.03 4.25
CA PHE A 195 -4.73 -19.32 4.13
C PHE A 195 -5.55 -19.91 2.99
N ARG A 196 -6.83 -20.17 3.27
CA ARG A 196 -7.80 -20.61 2.27
C ARG A 196 -9.06 -19.77 2.39
N ASP A 197 -9.57 -19.32 1.27
CA ASP A 197 -10.86 -18.67 1.11
C ASP A 197 -11.66 -19.41 0.03
N ILE A 198 -12.86 -19.86 0.38
CA ILE A 198 -13.84 -20.38 -0.57
C ILE A 198 -15.06 -19.47 -0.48
N TYR A 199 -15.53 -18.97 -1.61
CA TYR A 199 -16.64 -18.05 -1.62
C TYR A 199 -17.63 -18.28 -2.74
N VAL A 200 -18.87 -17.88 -2.47
CA VAL A 200 -19.95 -17.80 -3.44
C VAL A 200 -20.55 -16.40 -3.38
N ALA A 201 -20.85 -15.83 -4.55
CA ALA A 201 -21.47 -14.51 -4.63
C ALA A 201 -22.66 -14.52 -5.61
N MET A 202 -23.60 -13.61 -5.33
CA MET A 202 -24.71 -13.32 -6.23
C MET A 202 -24.87 -11.80 -6.35
N HIS A 203 -24.93 -11.30 -7.58
CA HIS A 203 -25.23 -9.91 -7.90
C HIS A 203 -26.43 -9.85 -8.84
N TYR A 204 -27.31 -8.88 -8.60
CA TYR A 204 -28.44 -8.61 -9.46
C TYR A 204 -28.35 -7.19 -10.00
N ARG A 205 -28.02 -7.07 -11.28
CA ARG A 205 -27.96 -5.79 -11.96
C ARG A 205 -29.27 -5.50 -12.68
N PHE A 206 -29.83 -4.30 -12.47
CA PHE A 206 -30.99 -3.83 -13.23
C PHE A 206 -30.93 -2.32 -13.52
N ILE A 207 -31.51 -1.94 -14.66
CA ILE A 207 -31.53 -0.58 -15.19
C ILE A 207 -32.96 -0.06 -15.18
N THR A 208 -33.23 1.07 -14.53
CA THR A 208 -34.52 1.75 -14.51
C THR A 208 -34.34 3.26 -14.69
N GLY A 209 -34.87 3.81 -15.77
CA GLY A 209 -34.65 5.21 -16.13
C GLY A 209 -33.16 5.55 -16.24
N ILE A 210 -32.74 6.53 -15.47
CA ILE A 210 -31.34 6.99 -15.39
C ILE A 210 -30.50 6.17 -14.41
N PHE A 211 -31.10 5.26 -13.65
CA PHE A 211 -30.44 4.49 -12.59
C PHE A 211 -30.03 3.10 -13.07
N THR A 212 -28.84 2.69 -12.68
CA THR A 212 -28.39 1.28 -12.72
C THR A 212 -28.08 0.88 -11.28
N PHE A 213 -28.77 -0.13 -10.79
CA PHE A 213 -28.53 -0.75 -9.49
C PHE A 213 -27.83 -2.07 -9.67
N ASP A 214 -26.92 -2.39 -8.76
CA ASP A 214 -26.12 -3.61 -8.79
C ASP A 214 -25.84 -4.03 -7.30
N PRO A 215 -26.90 -4.45 -6.56
CA PRO A 215 -26.72 -5.04 -5.24
C PRO A 215 -26.14 -6.43 -5.36
N GLY A 216 -25.28 -6.77 -4.40
CA GLY A 216 -24.62 -8.05 -4.33
C GLY A 216 -24.42 -8.53 -2.91
N VAL A 217 -24.15 -9.80 -2.81
CA VAL A 217 -23.79 -10.47 -1.56
C VAL A 217 -22.79 -11.57 -1.84
N THR A 218 -21.79 -11.69 -0.96
CA THR A 218 -20.82 -12.77 -1.00
C THR A 218 -20.78 -13.47 0.34
N LEU A 219 -20.81 -14.80 0.33
CA LEU A 219 -20.58 -15.65 1.46
C LEU A 219 -19.18 -16.24 1.34
N HIS A 220 -18.32 -15.96 2.33
CA HIS A 220 -16.95 -16.46 2.40
C HIS A 220 -16.80 -17.48 3.53
N SER A 221 -16.03 -18.52 3.26
CA SER A 221 -15.51 -19.46 4.27
C SER A 221 -13.99 -19.34 4.26
N TYR A 222 -13.44 -18.71 5.30
CA TYR A 222 -12.01 -18.51 5.49
C TYR A 222 -11.44 -19.55 6.44
N LYS A 223 -10.27 -20.06 6.11
CA LYS A 223 -9.46 -20.89 7.00
C LYS A 223 -8.04 -20.40 7.04
N THR A 224 -7.52 -20.14 8.24
CA THR A 224 -6.12 -19.82 8.47
C THR A 224 -5.48 -20.89 9.34
N ALA A 225 -4.21 -21.20 9.11
CA ALA A 225 -3.42 -22.08 9.94
C ALA A 225 -1.98 -21.60 9.99
N THR A 226 -1.46 -21.38 11.19
CA THR A 226 -0.07 -20.99 11.45
C THR A 226 0.59 -22.06 12.29
N ASN A 227 1.66 -22.66 11.77
CA ASN A 227 2.47 -23.64 12.51
C ASN A 227 3.85 -23.04 12.76
N GLN A 228 4.20 -22.84 14.04
CA GLN A 228 5.52 -22.34 14.44
C GLN A 228 5.87 -22.86 15.85
N LEU A 229 7.15 -23.09 16.11
CA LEU A 229 7.66 -23.60 17.41
C LEU A 229 6.90 -24.86 17.90
N GLY A 230 6.45 -25.72 16.96
CA GLY A 230 5.67 -26.91 17.29
C GLY A 230 4.22 -26.67 17.69
N LYS A 231 3.75 -25.40 17.64
CA LYS A 231 2.38 -25.01 17.96
C LYS A 231 1.59 -24.71 16.68
N LEU A 232 0.44 -25.34 16.55
CA LEU A 232 -0.52 -25.08 15.47
C LEU A 232 -1.65 -24.19 15.99
N ILE A 233 -1.86 -23.04 15.37
CA ILE A 233 -3.01 -22.15 15.58
C ILE A 233 -3.83 -22.19 14.30
N SER A 234 -5.12 -22.55 14.40
CA SER A 234 -6.01 -22.63 13.25
C SER A 234 -7.33 -21.96 13.59
N ASN A 235 -7.83 -21.14 12.67
CA ASN A 235 -9.09 -20.42 12.81
C ASN A 235 -9.93 -20.61 11.54
N ASP A 236 -11.23 -20.85 11.74
CA ASP A 236 -12.23 -20.99 10.69
C ASP A 236 -13.30 -19.89 10.88
N PHE A 237 -13.61 -19.14 9.82
CA PHE A 237 -14.56 -18.04 9.87
C PHE A 237 -15.50 -18.09 8.67
N THR A 238 -16.78 -17.79 8.92
CA THR A 238 -17.76 -17.60 7.84
C THR A 238 -18.29 -16.18 7.92
N PHE A 239 -18.22 -15.44 6.80
CA PHE A 239 -18.66 -14.06 6.73
C PHE A 239 -19.62 -13.84 5.58
N PHE A 240 -20.70 -13.15 5.88
CA PHE A 240 -21.64 -12.60 4.92
C PHE A 240 -21.23 -11.14 4.60
N ARG A 241 -20.97 -10.84 3.34
CA ARG A 241 -20.45 -9.56 2.89
C ARG A 241 -21.38 -8.96 1.83
N PRO A 242 -22.18 -7.97 2.22
CA PRO A 242 -22.98 -7.21 1.27
C PRO A 242 -22.10 -6.21 0.53
N ASP A 243 -22.44 -5.98 -0.72
CA ASP A 243 -21.92 -4.87 -1.50
C ASP A 243 -23.00 -4.31 -2.40
N PHE A 244 -22.88 -3.07 -2.80
CA PHE A 244 -23.77 -2.50 -3.79
C PHE A 244 -23.10 -1.40 -4.60
N ARG A 245 -23.58 -1.25 -5.81
CA ARG A 245 -23.22 -0.15 -6.70
C ARG A 245 -24.48 0.47 -7.27
N VAL A 246 -24.53 1.81 -7.24
CA VAL A 246 -25.54 2.60 -7.91
C VAL A 246 -24.88 3.55 -8.89
N LEU A 247 -25.29 3.50 -10.15
CA LEU A 247 -24.85 4.43 -11.18
C LEU A 247 -26.06 5.24 -11.65
N VAL A 248 -25.96 6.56 -11.53
CA VAL A 248 -26.93 7.51 -12.06
C VAL A 248 -26.33 8.16 -13.30
N LYS A 249 -26.98 8.02 -14.45
CA LYS A 249 -26.61 8.63 -15.73
C LYS A 249 -27.55 9.80 -16.01
N PHE A 250 -27.21 11.01 -15.54
CA PHE A 250 -27.99 12.21 -15.86
C PHE A 250 -27.94 12.52 -17.36
N LYS A 251 -26.75 12.34 -17.96
CA LYS A 251 -26.47 12.43 -19.40
C LYS A 251 -25.37 11.40 -19.74
N ALA A 252 -25.11 11.19 -21.01
CA ALA A 252 -23.99 10.32 -21.46
C ALA A 252 -22.62 10.82 -20.91
N SER A 253 -22.49 12.13 -20.71
CA SER A 253 -21.28 12.80 -20.23
C SER A 253 -21.32 13.20 -18.74
N GLU A 254 -22.40 12.85 -18.02
CA GLU A 254 -22.60 13.24 -16.63
C GLU A 254 -23.13 12.07 -15.81
N THR A 255 -22.31 11.59 -14.87
CA THR A 255 -22.59 10.40 -14.08
C THR A 255 -22.27 10.62 -12.60
N LEU A 256 -23.07 10.00 -11.75
CA LEU A 256 -22.82 9.84 -10.32
C LEU A 256 -22.78 8.35 -10.01
N ARG A 257 -21.73 7.89 -9.32
CA ARG A 257 -21.57 6.50 -8.94
C ARG A 257 -21.36 6.39 -7.44
N LEU A 258 -22.19 5.62 -6.79
CA LEU A 258 -22.04 5.22 -5.39
C LEU A 258 -21.64 3.74 -5.34
N ILE A 259 -20.64 3.42 -4.51
CA ILE A 259 -20.14 2.07 -4.28
C ILE A 259 -19.99 1.87 -2.78
N TYR A 260 -20.55 0.79 -2.28
CA TYR A 260 -20.27 0.26 -0.94
C TYR A 260 -19.65 -1.12 -1.06
N ARG A 261 -18.64 -1.40 -0.26
CA ARG A 261 -17.99 -2.71 -0.15
C ARG A 261 -17.60 -3.00 1.29
N SER A 262 -17.86 -4.22 1.71
CA SER A 262 -17.31 -4.78 2.94
C SER A 262 -16.25 -5.83 2.60
N THR A 263 -15.06 -5.73 3.21
CA THR A 263 -13.96 -6.68 2.98
C THR A 263 -13.31 -7.11 4.28
N ARG A 264 -12.58 -8.23 4.27
CA ARG A 264 -11.70 -8.64 5.36
C ARG A 264 -10.26 -8.55 4.90
N GLN A 265 -9.38 -8.06 5.78
CA GLN A 265 -7.95 -7.97 5.52
C GLN A 265 -7.22 -8.91 6.49
N PHE A 266 -6.54 -9.88 5.93
CA PHE A 266 -5.64 -10.78 6.65
C PHE A 266 -4.23 -10.20 6.65
N THR A 267 -3.41 -10.65 7.59
CA THR A 267 -2.01 -10.24 7.69
C THR A 267 -1.09 -11.21 6.95
N ASP A 268 0.19 -10.82 6.78
CA ASP A 268 1.22 -11.66 6.21
C ASP A 268 2.00 -12.45 7.28
N VAL A 269 2.83 -13.40 6.83
CA VAL A 269 3.59 -14.28 7.70
C VAL A 269 4.59 -13.54 8.62
N ASN A 270 5.13 -12.38 8.21
CA ASN A 270 6.07 -11.61 9.03
C ASN A 270 5.39 -11.06 10.30
N ASN A 271 4.13 -10.64 10.18
CA ASN A 271 3.37 -10.15 11.32
C ASN A 271 2.88 -11.25 12.26
N LEU A 272 2.96 -12.52 11.85
CA LEU A 272 2.60 -13.69 12.65
C LEU A 272 3.81 -14.34 13.33
N ALA A 273 5.03 -14.08 12.86
CA ALA A 273 6.27 -14.70 13.32
C ALA A 273 6.65 -14.23 14.74
N GLU A 274 6.76 -15.15 15.70
CA GLU A 274 7.06 -14.84 17.11
C GLU A 274 8.51 -14.45 17.36
N GLY A 275 9.46 -14.85 16.51
CA GLY A 275 10.85 -14.47 16.62
C GLY A 275 11.13 -13.08 16.07
N TYR A 276 12.17 -12.45 16.58
CA TYR A 276 12.55 -11.09 16.19
C TYR A 276 13.01 -11.00 14.73
N ILE A 277 12.56 -9.92 14.08
CA ILE A 277 12.92 -9.57 12.70
C ILE A 277 13.48 -8.14 12.71
N PHE A 278 14.71 -7.94 12.22
CA PHE A 278 15.29 -6.60 12.08
C PHE A 278 14.47 -5.75 11.09
N ARG A 279 14.10 -4.54 11.53
CA ARG A 279 13.57 -3.47 10.68
C ARG A 279 14.70 -2.53 10.24
N ASN A 280 15.55 -2.18 11.20
CA ASN A 280 16.76 -1.38 11.03
C ASN A 280 17.70 -1.61 12.25
N TYR A 281 18.79 -0.85 12.33
CA TYR A 281 19.83 -0.99 13.36
C TYR A 281 19.34 -0.83 14.81
N ASN A 282 18.21 -0.20 15.05
CA ASN A 282 17.65 0.03 16.38
C ASN A 282 16.21 -0.45 16.55
N SER A 283 15.68 -1.24 15.62
CA SER A 283 14.28 -1.65 15.65
C SER A 283 14.09 -3.10 15.26
N PHE A 284 13.41 -3.85 16.14
CA PHE A 284 12.86 -5.17 15.85
C PHE A 284 11.37 -5.11 15.57
N LEU A 285 10.90 -6.03 14.74
CA LEU A 285 9.54 -6.51 14.70
C LEU A 285 9.48 -7.86 15.39
N GLN A 286 8.46 -8.05 16.24
CA GLN A 286 8.02 -9.33 16.77
C GLN A 286 6.57 -9.50 16.39
N GLY A 287 6.25 -10.53 15.63
CA GLY A 287 4.88 -10.78 15.19
C GLY A 287 4.00 -11.34 16.32
N ASN A 288 2.72 -11.43 16.00
CA ASN A 288 1.71 -11.98 16.90
C ASN A 288 0.87 -13.04 16.16
N PRO A 289 1.00 -14.32 16.50
CA PRO A 289 0.27 -15.40 15.82
C PRO A 289 -1.24 -15.40 16.07
N ASN A 290 -1.71 -14.62 17.06
CA ASN A 290 -3.12 -14.51 17.42
C ASN A 290 -3.84 -13.36 16.71
N LEU A 291 -3.22 -12.75 15.67
CA LEU A 291 -3.86 -11.69 14.91
C LEU A 291 -5.10 -12.19 14.18
N GLU A 292 -6.17 -11.42 14.32
CA GLU A 292 -7.44 -11.64 13.61
C GLU A 292 -7.51 -10.78 12.36
N ALA A 293 -8.38 -11.16 11.41
CA ALA A 293 -8.62 -10.40 10.20
C ALA A 293 -9.39 -9.11 10.50
N ALA A 294 -8.85 -7.97 10.09
CA ALA A 294 -9.54 -6.69 10.20
C ALA A 294 -10.76 -6.62 9.27
N SER A 295 -11.85 -6.05 9.76
CA SER A 295 -13.04 -5.72 8.99
C SER A 295 -12.84 -4.36 8.32
N PHE A 296 -13.23 -4.23 7.06
CA PHE A 296 -13.00 -3.03 6.28
C PHE A 296 -14.25 -2.66 5.48
N ASN A 297 -14.90 -1.55 5.82
CA ASN A 297 -16.06 -1.00 5.14
C ASN A 297 -15.66 0.24 4.35
N VAL A 298 -16.06 0.31 3.09
CA VAL A 298 -15.71 1.41 2.20
C VAL A 298 -16.95 1.92 1.48
N PHE A 299 -17.18 3.22 1.56
CA PHE A 299 -18.14 3.96 0.76
C PHE A 299 -17.40 4.92 -0.17
N ASN A 300 -17.72 4.89 -1.46
CA ASN A 300 -17.17 5.79 -2.45
C ASN A 300 -18.30 6.44 -3.26
N LEU A 301 -18.27 7.77 -3.32
CA LEU A 301 -19.14 8.55 -4.17
C LEU A 301 -18.30 9.28 -5.22
N ASN A 302 -18.53 8.96 -6.51
CA ASN A 302 -17.80 9.56 -7.62
C ASN A 302 -18.76 10.32 -8.52
N TYR A 303 -18.49 11.59 -8.74
CA TYR A 303 -19.21 12.42 -9.71
C TYR A 303 -18.28 12.81 -10.85
N GLN A 304 -18.75 12.67 -12.07
CA GLN A 304 -18.06 13.08 -13.27
C GLN A 304 -19.00 13.81 -14.21
N SER A 305 -18.58 14.97 -14.68
CA SER A 305 -19.27 15.73 -15.74
C SER A 305 -18.26 16.26 -16.75
N ILE A 306 -18.42 15.89 -18.01
CA ILE A 306 -17.55 16.32 -19.12
C ILE A 306 -18.42 17.05 -20.14
N ASN A 307 -18.22 18.36 -20.28
CA ASN A 307 -18.95 19.17 -21.25
C ASN A 307 -17.99 19.69 -22.31
N ILE A 308 -18.01 19.05 -23.48
CA ILE A 308 -17.15 19.42 -24.62
C ILE A 308 -17.57 20.72 -25.31
N PHE A 309 -18.83 21.17 -25.16
CA PHE A 309 -19.33 22.38 -25.80
C PHE A 309 -18.89 23.65 -25.09
N ASN A 310 -18.95 23.64 -23.74
CA ASN A 310 -18.50 24.77 -22.93
C ASN A 310 -17.12 24.52 -22.28
N PHE A 311 -16.47 23.40 -22.64
CA PHE A 311 -15.14 22.99 -22.16
C PHE A 311 -15.01 22.99 -20.64
N THR A 312 -16.05 22.50 -19.95
CA THR A 312 -16.04 22.36 -18.50
C THR A 312 -16.00 20.90 -18.12
N ASN A 313 -14.99 20.51 -17.34
CA ASN A 313 -14.84 19.16 -16.79
C ASN A 313 -14.89 19.27 -15.27
N ILE A 314 -15.72 18.45 -14.64
CA ILE A 314 -15.86 18.37 -13.19
C ILE A 314 -15.68 16.94 -12.78
N PHE A 315 -14.81 16.71 -11.80
CA PHE A 315 -14.61 15.43 -11.14
C PHE A 315 -14.68 15.67 -9.64
N ALA A 316 -15.43 14.85 -8.93
CA ALA A 316 -15.47 14.84 -7.49
C ALA A 316 -15.50 13.39 -7.00
N ASN A 317 -14.73 13.12 -5.95
CA ASN A 317 -14.74 11.85 -5.26
C ASN A 317 -14.79 12.09 -3.77
N ILE A 318 -15.68 11.38 -3.07
CA ILE A 318 -15.76 11.34 -1.62
C ILE A 318 -15.64 9.87 -1.23
N SER A 319 -14.73 9.58 -0.31
CA SER A 319 -14.55 8.24 0.24
C SER A 319 -14.59 8.29 1.76
N TYR A 320 -15.30 7.35 2.33
CA TYR A 320 -15.27 7.01 3.74
C TYR A 320 -14.82 5.58 3.88
N SER A 321 -13.86 5.33 4.75
CA SER A 321 -13.48 3.98 5.12
C SER A 321 -13.34 3.83 6.62
N GLU A 322 -13.86 2.74 7.14
CA GLU A 322 -13.79 2.32 8.53
C GLU A 322 -13.17 0.94 8.59
N ARG A 323 -12.26 0.77 9.52
CA ARG A 323 -11.57 -0.50 9.74
C ARG A 323 -11.69 -0.85 11.22
N ASP A 324 -12.46 -1.89 11.48
CA ASP A 324 -12.58 -2.50 12.80
C ASP A 324 -11.52 -3.60 12.94
N ASP A 325 -11.09 -3.87 14.19
CA ASP A 325 -10.04 -4.83 14.51
C ASP A 325 -8.74 -4.57 13.71
N ALA A 326 -8.47 -3.29 13.40
CA ALA A 326 -7.33 -2.90 12.60
C ALA A 326 -6.03 -3.40 13.22
N ILE A 327 -5.17 -4.02 12.40
CA ILE A 327 -3.84 -4.41 12.85
C ILE A 327 -3.02 -3.14 13.06
N GLN A 328 -2.57 -2.93 14.30
CA GLN A 328 -1.78 -1.77 14.73
C GLN A 328 -0.43 -2.20 15.27
N ASN A 329 0.53 -1.28 15.27
CA ASN A 329 1.82 -1.49 15.91
C ASN A 329 1.73 -1.10 17.39
N VAL A 330 2.28 -1.96 18.23
CA VAL A 330 2.59 -1.70 19.64
C VAL A 330 4.09 -1.52 19.72
N THR A 331 4.54 -0.32 20.07
CA THR A 331 5.97 0.02 20.11
C THR A 331 6.42 0.13 21.56
N ASN A 332 7.38 -0.71 21.94
CA ASN A 332 8.10 -0.61 23.21
C ASN A 332 9.47 0.01 22.95
N ILE A 333 9.75 1.13 23.61
CA ILE A 333 10.97 1.89 23.43
C ILE A 333 11.84 1.79 24.71
N GLU A 334 13.08 1.36 24.52
CA GLU A 334 14.11 1.28 25.55
C GLU A 334 15.36 2.03 25.05
N GLY A 335 15.59 3.25 25.57
CA GLY A 335 16.66 4.12 25.07
C GLY A 335 16.46 4.49 23.61
N ILE A 336 17.42 4.11 22.76
CA ILE A 336 17.36 4.30 21.31
C ILE A 336 16.78 3.10 20.56
N ASN A 337 16.59 1.98 21.24
CA ASN A 337 16.09 0.73 20.64
C ASN A 337 14.56 0.64 20.78
N SER A 338 13.93 0.00 19.81
CA SER A 338 12.49 -0.26 19.84
C SER A 338 12.18 -1.70 19.46
N VAL A 339 11.17 -2.24 20.11
CA VAL A 339 10.54 -3.51 19.70
C VAL A 339 9.11 -3.19 19.30
N ASN A 340 8.80 -3.46 18.05
CA ASN A 340 7.46 -3.30 17.50
C ASN A 340 6.78 -4.66 17.47
N THR A 341 5.61 -4.78 18.10
CA THR A 341 4.71 -5.91 17.96
C THR A 341 3.44 -5.49 17.24
N THR A 342 2.71 -6.46 16.73
CA THR A 342 1.41 -6.21 16.09
C THR A 342 0.28 -6.70 16.98
N SER A 343 -0.82 -5.95 17.06
CA SER A 343 -2.05 -6.36 17.73
C SER A 343 -3.26 -5.88 16.97
N ASN A 344 -4.41 -6.52 17.18
CA ASN A 344 -5.67 -5.94 16.74
C ASN A 344 -6.04 -4.76 17.65
N SER A 345 -6.53 -3.70 17.07
CA SER A 345 -6.98 -2.51 17.78
C SER A 345 -8.40 -2.70 18.29
N ASN A 346 -8.66 -2.32 19.53
CA ASN A 346 -10.02 -2.23 20.08
C ASN A 346 -10.76 -0.95 19.62
N PHE A 347 -10.08 -0.11 18.84
CA PHE A 347 -10.61 1.16 18.32
C PHE A 347 -10.72 1.11 16.80
N PRO A 348 -11.81 1.58 16.22
CA PRO A 348 -11.92 1.67 14.77
C PRO A 348 -10.90 2.67 14.22
N ARG A 349 -10.39 2.39 13.03
CA ARG A 349 -9.59 3.35 12.27
C ARG A 349 -10.46 3.95 11.17
N ILE A 350 -10.63 5.26 11.21
CA ILE A 350 -11.52 5.97 10.31
C ILE A 350 -10.70 6.84 9.36
N ASN A 351 -11.06 6.81 8.06
CA ASN A 351 -10.50 7.72 7.08
C ASN A 351 -11.62 8.35 6.24
N TYR A 352 -11.55 9.67 6.10
CA TYR A 352 -12.35 10.44 5.16
C TYR A 352 -11.45 11.04 4.09
N SER A 353 -11.81 10.90 2.84
CA SER A 353 -11.14 11.65 1.77
C SER A 353 -12.17 12.30 0.85
N ALA A 354 -11.88 13.53 0.44
CA ALA A 354 -12.67 14.22 -0.56
C ALA A 354 -11.71 14.92 -1.53
N ASN A 355 -11.89 14.67 -2.82
CA ASN A 355 -11.14 15.35 -3.85
C ASN A 355 -12.08 15.86 -4.93
N GLY A 356 -11.81 17.09 -5.36
CA GLY A 356 -12.56 17.77 -6.39
C GLY A 356 -11.62 18.44 -7.39
N ARG A 357 -12.02 18.37 -8.66
CA ARG A 357 -11.32 19.05 -9.74
C ARG A 357 -12.32 19.67 -10.68
N ILE A 358 -12.10 20.94 -11.00
CA ILE A 358 -12.86 21.68 -12.01
C ILE A 358 -11.85 22.26 -12.99
N ASP A 359 -11.96 21.89 -14.27
CA ASP A 359 -11.20 22.49 -15.36
C ASP A 359 -12.18 23.21 -16.28
N LYS A 360 -11.87 24.44 -16.63
CA LYS A 360 -12.66 25.23 -17.57
C LYS A 360 -11.78 25.95 -18.57
N ARG A 361 -12.24 25.95 -19.83
CA ARG A 361 -11.59 26.69 -20.90
C ARG A 361 -12.50 27.85 -21.36
N PHE A 362 -11.91 29.05 -21.43
CA PHE A 362 -12.54 30.28 -21.90
C PHE A 362 -11.78 30.80 -23.11
N LYS A 363 -12.24 30.52 -24.32
CA LYS A 363 -11.53 30.93 -25.54
C LYS A 363 -10.03 30.56 -25.49
N ASN A 364 -9.19 31.54 -25.22
CA ASN A 364 -7.73 31.42 -25.16
C ASN A 364 -7.18 31.22 -23.75
N PHE A 365 -8.00 31.02 -22.76
CA PHE A 365 -7.59 30.76 -21.38
C PHE A 365 -8.14 29.42 -20.91
N LYS A 366 -7.40 28.77 -20.07
CA LYS A 366 -7.84 27.60 -19.29
C LYS A 366 -7.57 27.84 -17.81
N SER A 367 -8.48 27.45 -16.97
CA SER A 367 -8.31 27.51 -15.53
C SER A 367 -8.61 26.14 -14.91
N GLY A 368 -7.91 25.81 -13.86
CA GLY A 368 -8.10 24.59 -13.08
C GLY A 368 -8.14 24.90 -11.60
N LEU A 369 -9.03 24.22 -10.89
CA LEU A 369 -9.08 24.19 -9.42
C LEU A 369 -9.06 22.73 -8.97
N ASN A 370 -8.11 22.38 -8.12
CA ASN A 370 -8.06 21.09 -7.43
C ASN A 370 -8.15 21.32 -5.93
N ILE A 371 -8.99 20.55 -5.25
CA ILE A 371 -9.17 20.57 -3.80
C ILE A 371 -9.04 19.13 -3.32
N ASN A 372 -8.22 18.90 -2.28
CA ASN A 372 -8.10 17.59 -1.65
C ASN A 372 -8.16 17.75 -0.14
N PHE A 373 -8.98 16.90 0.48
CA PHE A 373 -9.09 16.74 1.93
C PHE A 373 -8.83 15.27 2.26
N ASN A 374 -8.06 15.04 3.31
CA ASN A 374 -7.83 13.71 3.84
C ASN A 374 -7.74 13.79 5.36
N TYR A 375 -8.68 13.16 6.05
CA TYR A 375 -8.72 13.02 7.49
C TYR A 375 -8.52 11.54 7.85
N SER A 376 -7.64 11.28 8.80
CA SER A 376 -7.39 9.95 9.33
C SER A 376 -7.36 10.01 10.85
N ASP A 377 -8.07 9.10 11.49
CA ASP A 377 -8.11 8.91 12.93
C ASP A 377 -7.70 7.48 13.26
N PHE A 378 -6.74 7.33 14.19
CA PHE A 378 -6.18 6.04 14.56
C PHE A 378 -5.53 6.08 15.95
N ASN A 379 -5.47 4.94 16.59
CA ASN A 379 -4.80 4.77 17.87
C ASN A 379 -3.49 3.99 17.69
N ASN A 380 -2.46 4.40 18.44
CA ASN A 380 -1.19 3.70 18.56
C ASN A 380 -0.98 3.30 20.03
N LEU A 381 -0.27 2.21 20.25
CA LEU A 381 0.17 1.81 21.58
C LEU A 381 1.69 2.05 21.70
N ILE A 382 2.10 2.92 22.60
CA ILE A 382 3.51 3.22 22.88
C ILE A 382 3.77 2.94 24.36
N ASN A 383 4.69 2.00 24.63
CA ASN A 383 5.00 1.52 25.99
C ASN A 383 3.73 1.13 26.81
N GLY A 384 2.76 0.51 26.12
CA GLY A 384 1.50 0.05 26.72
C GLY A 384 0.42 1.14 26.89
N PHE A 385 0.70 2.39 26.57
CA PHE A 385 -0.27 3.48 26.65
C PHE A 385 -0.92 3.76 25.28
N PRO A 386 -2.27 3.75 25.20
CA PRO A 386 -2.95 4.14 23.99
C PRO A 386 -2.76 5.64 23.73
N THR A 387 -2.36 5.97 22.53
CA THR A 387 -2.19 7.35 22.08
C THR A 387 -3.08 7.57 20.87
N GLU A 388 -4.11 8.39 21.05
CA GLU A 388 -4.97 8.82 19.95
C GLU A 388 -4.18 9.75 19.02
N SER A 389 -4.29 9.50 17.75
CA SER A 389 -3.61 10.28 16.72
C SER A 389 -4.57 10.61 15.60
N SER A 390 -4.56 11.84 15.15
CA SER A 390 -5.32 12.25 13.98
C SER A 390 -4.47 13.07 13.02
N SER A 391 -4.81 13.00 11.76
CA SER A 391 -4.15 13.77 10.71
C SER A 391 -5.19 14.35 9.77
N PHE A 392 -5.16 15.67 9.56
CA PHE A 392 -5.98 16.35 8.58
C PHE A 392 -5.13 17.09 7.56
N ASN A 393 -5.13 16.60 6.33
CA ASN A 393 -4.41 17.17 5.22
C ASN A 393 -5.38 17.90 4.30
N GLN A 394 -5.07 19.16 3.98
CA GLN A 394 -5.82 20.00 3.07
C GLN A 394 -4.89 20.48 1.96
N SER A 395 -5.31 20.38 0.72
CA SER A 395 -4.56 20.87 -0.44
C SER A 395 -5.48 21.60 -1.40
N TYR A 396 -5.09 22.80 -1.76
CA TYR A 396 -5.77 23.64 -2.72
C TYR A 396 -4.79 24.02 -3.81
N ARG A 397 -5.14 23.77 -5.06
CA ARG A 397 -4.33 24.18 -6.21
C ARG A 397 -5.22 24.89 -7.21
N PHE A 398 -4.88 26.11 -7.50
CA PHE A 398 -5.49 26.90 -8.55
C PHE A 398 -4.46 27.22 -9.62
N ASN A 399 -4.90 27.20 -10.88
CA ASN A 399 -4.08 27.68 -12.00
C ASN A 399 -4.92 28.35 -13.07
N ILE A 400 -4.29 29.29 -13.75
CA ILE A 400 -4.81 29.91 -14.96
C ILE A 400 -3.70 29.94 -16.01
N ALA A 401 -4.02 29.55 -17.23
CA ALA A 401 -3.06 29.50 -18.32
C ALA A 401 -3.66 30.04 -19.62
N THR A 402 -2.83 30.66 -20.45
CA THR A 402 -3.19 30.92 -21.84
C THR A 402 -3.19 29.64 -22.66
N ASN A 403 -3.92 29.61 -23.78
CA ASN A 403 -4.00 28.45 -24.67
C ASN A 403 -3.98 28.90 -26.13
N PHE A 404 -2.88 29.51 -26.52
CA PHE A 404 -2.64 29.96 -27.91
C PHE A 404 -2.02 28.82 -28.73
N ARG A 405 -2.33 28.77 -30.04
CA ARG A 405 -1.73 27.80 -30.97
C ARG A 405 -0.32 28.20 -31.45
N THR A 406 -0.10 29.50 -31.66
CA THR A 406 1.11 30.00 -32.31
C THR A 406 1.89 31.01 -31.49
N LYS A 407 1.41 31.36 -30.32
CA LYS A 407 2.05 32.28 -29.38
C LYS A 407 2.52 31.54 -28.16
N PRO A 408 3.47 32.05 -27.39
CA PRO A 408 3.85 31.50 -26.11
C PRO A 408 2.63 31.34 -25.18
N ASN A 409 2.59 30.23 -24.45
CA ASN A 409 1.62 30.02 -23.41
C ASN A 409 2.25 30.28 -22.05
N ILE A 410 1.52 30.98 -21.20
CA ILE A 410 1.92 31.32 -19.84
C ILE A 410 0.90 30.69 -18.91
N GLU A 411 1.39 30.03 -17.89
CA GLU A 411 0.59 29.50 -16.79
C GLU A 411 1.07 30.10 -15.47
N ILE A 412 0.13 30.57 -14.67
CA ILE A 412 0.36 31.02 -13.30
C ILE A 412 -0.52 30.16 -12.39
N GLY A 413 0.05 29.69 -11.31
CA GLY A 413 -0.67 28.89 -10.36
C GLY A 413 -0.19 29.09 -8.93
N TYR A 414 -1.03 28.64 -8.02
CA TYR A 414 -0.78 28.68 -6.60
C TYR A 414 -1.25 27.38 -5.97
N SER A 415 -0.40 26.78 -5.15
CA SER A 415 -0.73 25.60 -4.35
C SER A 415 -0.54 25.93 -2.88
N TYR A 416 -1.57 25.66 -2.10
CA TYR A 416 -1.55 25.77 -0.64
C TYR A 416 -1.82 24.39 -0.05
N ASN A 417 -0.93 23.96 0.86
CA ASN A 417 -1.10 22.72 1.61
C ASN A 417 -1.04 23.03 3.10
N LYS A 418 -1.98 22.49 3.83
CA LYS A 418 -2.02 22.52 5.30
C LYS A 418 -2.13 21.10 5.80
N ARG A 419 -1.25 20.73 6.73
CA ARG A 419 -1.30 19.46 7.44
C ARG A 419 -1.37 19.73 8.94
N ASP A 420 -2.44 19.27 9.55
CA ASP A 420 -2.62 19.23 10.99
C ASP A 420 -2.36 17.78 11.44
N TYR A 421 -1.48 17.59 12.40
CA TYR A 421 -1.15 16.29 12.97
C TYR A 421 -1.20 16.39 14.49
N ASN A 422 -2.12 15.63 15.08
CA ASN A 422 -2.34 15.56 16.51
C ASN A 422 -1.89 14.21 17.04
N THR A 423 -1.14 14.18 18.14
CA THR A 423 -0.74 12.95 18.84
C THR A 423 -0.83 13.20 20.32
N GLY A 424 -1.87 12.65 20.96
CA GLY A 424 -2.19 12.95 22.36
C GLY A 424 -2.39 14.45 22.58
N GLU A 425 -1.56 15.07 23.43
CA GLU A 425 -1.65 16.51 23.73
C GLU A 425 -0.86 17.40 22.75
N ASN A 426 -0.08 16.80 21.82
CA ASN A 426 0.76 17.54 20.89
C ASN A 426 0.05 17.80 19.57
N ASN A 427 -0.10 19.06 19.21
CA ASN A 427 -0.63 19.51 17.93
C ASN A 427 0.49 20.11 17.10
N ASN A 428 0.69 19.61 15.89
CA ASN A 428 1.69 20.13 14.96
C ASN A 428 1.01 20.57 13.67
N PHE A 429 1.34 21.78 13.21
CA PHE A 429 0.81 22.36 11.98
C PHE A 429 1.94 22.61 11.00
N PHE A 430 1.74 22.17 9.75
CA PHE A 430 2.67 22.41 8.67
C PHE A 430 1.92 23.06 7.51
N TYR A 431 2.46 24.18 7.04
CA TYR A 431 1.93 24.94 5.92
C TYR A 431 2.95 25.00 4.81
N THR A 432 2.48 24.86 3.57
CA THR A 432 3.31 25.04 2.38
C THR A 432 2.54 25.89 1.37
N ASP A 433 3.11 27.04 1.04
CA ASP A 433 2.65 27.94 -0.01
C ASP A 433 3.57 27.78 -1.23
N SER A 434 3.04 27.53 -2.41
CA SER A 434 3.82 27.26 -3.61
C SER A 434 3.24 28.00 -4.83
N PRO A 435 3.46 29.32 -4.96
CA PRO A 435 3.21 30.01 -6.22
C PRO A 435 4.17 29.54 -7.29
N TYR A 436 3.70 29.47 -8.53
CA TYR A 436 4.54 29.13 -9.67
C TYR A 436 4.12 29.87 -10.93
N ALA A 437 5.09 30.03 -11.82
CA ALA A 437 4.88 30.51 -13.19
C ALA A 437 5.58 29.56 -14.16
N ARG A 438 4.95 29.29 -15.30
CA ARG A 438 5.47 28.46 -16.37
C ARG A 438 5.26 29.15 -17.71
N VAL A 439 6.24 29.05 -18.58
CA VAL A 439 6.20 29.54 -19.96
C VAL A 439 6.52 28.39 -20.91
N ASP A 440 5.66 28.16 -21.87
CA ASP A 440 5.85 27.23 -22.98
C ASP A 440 5.83 28.00 -24.30
N ALA A 441 6.94 28.02 -25.04
CA ALA A 441 7.07 28.74 -26.31
C ALA A 441 7.57 27.81 -27.42
N TYR A 442 6.94 27.94 -28.58
CA TYR A 442 7.33 27.25 -29.81
C TYR A 442 7.82 28.29 -30.80
N PHE A 443 9.05 28.19 -31.27
CA PHE A 443 9.63 29.17 -32.21
C PHE A 443 10.55 28.50 -33.24
N ALA A 444 10.82 29.21 -34.35
CA ALA A 444 11.76 28.82 -35.39
C ALA A 444 11.63 27.36 -35.88
N LYS A 445 10.38 26.90 -36.23
CA LYS A 445 10.07 25.60 -36.86
C LYS A 445 10.80 24.40 -36.23
N GLY A 446 10.64 24.23 -34.92
CA GLY A 446 11.15 23.01 -34.24
C GLY A 446 11.80 23.23 -32.88
N PHE A 447 11.96 24.49 -32.46
CA PHE A 447 12.46 24.77 -31.12
C PHE A 447 11.32 24.91 -30.13
N VAL A 448 11.47 24.23 -28.98
CA VAL A 448 10.55 24.30 -27.83
C VAL A 448 11.32 24.87 -26.65
N PHE A 449 10.81 25.96 -26.10
CA PHE A 449 11.30 26.52 -24.84
C PHE A 449 10.27 26.26 -23.77
N ASN A 450 10.70 25.64 -22.68
CA ASN A 450 9.89 25.38 -21.50
C ASN A 450 10.67 25.86 -20.28
N ALA A 451 10.09 26.75 -19.51
CA ALA A 451 10.64 27.22 -18.25
C ALA A 451 9.55 27.21 -17.17
N LYS A 452 9.90 26.73 -15.99
CA LYS A 452 9.03 26.76 -14.82
C LYS A 452 9.84 27.28 -13.63
N TYR A 453 9.27 28.24 -12.95
CA TYR A 453 9.77 28.74 -11.68
C TYR A 453 8.73 28.43 -10.61
N THR A 454 9.16 27.88 -9.46
CA THR A 454 8.31 27.59 -8.32
C THR A 454 9.02 28.11 -7.06
N TYR A 455 8.31 28.87 -6.26
CA TYR A 455 8.77 29.32 -4.96
C TYR A 455 8.03 28.55 -3.87
N ASN A 456 8.73 27.90 -2.97
CA ASN A 456 8.15 27.16 -1.86
C ASN A 456 8.44 27.87 -0.54
N TYR A 457 7.38 28.12 0.21
CA TYR A 457 7.43 28.74 1.52
C TYR A 457 6.84 27.76 2.53
N TYR A 458 7.72 27.22 3.39
CA TYR A 458 7.36 26.26 4.42
C TYR A 458 7.26 26.94 5.76
N ARG A 459 6.21 26.65 6.51
CA ARG A 459 6.00 27.15 7.88
C ARG A 459 5.56 26.00 8.76
N ASN A 460 6.09 25.94 9.96
CA ASN A 460 5.52 25.26 11.11
C ASN A 460 5.48 26.23 12.30
N GLU A 461 5.03 25.77 13.46
CA GLU A 461 4.95 26.64 14.65
C GLU A 461 6.30 27.19 15.13
N GLN A 462 7.41 26.53 14.77
CA GLN A 462 8.76 26.83 15.30
C GLN A 462 9.71 27.38 14.25
N GLN A 463 9.49 27.11 12.96
CA GLN A 463 10.45 27.43 11.89
C GLN A 463 9.76 27.85 10.60
N THR A 464 10.45 28.70 9.86
CA THR A 464 10.10 29.14 8.51
C THR A 464 11.27 28.86 7.58
N LEU A 465 11.04 28.15 6.48
CA LEU A 465 12.03 27.84 5.45
C LEU A 465 11.53 28.28 4.06
N ASN A 466 12.44 28.90 3.28
CA ASN A 466 12.16 29.30 1.90
C ASN A 466 13.03 28.49 0.94
N GLU A 467 12.43 27.94 -0.11
CA GLU A 467 13.12 27.29 -1.22
C GLU A 467 12.68 27.88 -2.57
N TYR A 468 13.65 28.06 -3.46
CA TYR A 468 13.45 28.70 -4.78
C TYR A 468 13.59 27.69 -5.91
#